data_8b2721be3622713f07af544c69b83c90
#
_entry.id   8b2721be3622713f07af544c69b83c90
#
_cell.length_a   1.000
_cell.length_b   1.000
_cell.length_c   1.000
_cell.angle_alpha   90.00
_cell.angle_beta   90.00
_cell.angle_gamma   90.00
#
_symmetry.space_group_name_H-M   'P 1'
#
loop_
_entity.id
_entity.type
_entity.pdbx_description
1 polymer ?
#
loop_
_entity_poly.entity_id
_entity_poly.type
_entity_poly.pdbx_seq_one_letter_code
_entity_poly.pdbx_strand_id
1 'polypeptide(L)'
;MIAYKSINQQNFSLEEREAYFHALKKQEGAVLLQTCNRVELYYGEGDVPDDVARHLFRVTAGLESALIGERAVQGQVKDSYQEAQRQYHLPAEIHKLFTCALQVGKRVRTETEISQGAVSHSLAAIEIMEQEQVDLSSSRITIIGVNKLTSDILKFLKNKGAQLVFLANRSQIKAHQLADPLGISVYELRDKKQFLADTDILISATSAPHALIHAEDIPAGKPLLAIDLAFPRDIDALVGTLPNVKLYNIRDVEQRVRQNISVRQSEVVRAEAIIEEEITELQDILRKRKQYLRQAI
;
A
#
# COMPACT_ATOMS: atom_id res chain seq x y z
N MET A 1 -0.61 25.34 14.31
CA MET A 1 -1.64 24.75 13.44
C MET A 1 -1.09 23.48 12.81
N ILE A 2 -1.85 22.41 12.82
CA ILE A 2 -1.49 21.17 12.10
C ILE A 2 -1.57 21.42 10.60
N ALA A 3 -0.60 20.90 9.88
CA ALA A 3 -0.50 20.96 8.44
C ALA A 3 0.01 19.63 7.87
N TYR A 4 -0.11 19.43 6.56
CA TYR A 4 0.50 18.31 5.89
C TYR A 4 1.17 18.73 4.59
N LYS A 5 2.17 17.95 4.17
CA LYS A 5 2.76 17.99 2.83
C LYS A 5 2.49 16.65 2.17
N SER A 6 2.04 16.66 0.94
CA SER A 6 1.68 15.45 0.21
C SER A 6 2.19 15.49 -1.21
N ILE A 7 2.74 14.36 -1.66
CA ILE A 7 2.86 14.03 -3.07
C ILE A 7 2.17 12.69 -3.34
N ASN A 8 1.45 12.61 -4.43
CA ASN A 8 0.64 11.44 -4.75
C ASN A 8 0.76 11.07 -6.24
N GLN A 9 0.25 9.90 -6.59
CA GLN A 9 0.30 9.35 -7.94
C GLN A 9 -0.47 10.13 -9.00
N GLN A 10 -1.39 11.03 -8.62
CA GLN A 10 -2.18 11.80 -9.58
C GLN A 10 -1.33 12.88 -10.25
N ASN A 11 -0.39 13.46 -9.50
CA ASN A 11 0.38 14.63 -9.90
C ASN A 11 1.89 14.35 -10.08
N PHE A 12 2.38 13.23 -9.54
CA PHE A 12 3.81 12.91 -9.50
C PHE A 12 4.10 11.50 -10.01
N SER A 13 5.18 11.34 -10.74
CA SER A 13 5.68 10.04 -11.20
C SER A 13 6.10 9.14 -10.03
N LEU A 14 6.33 7.87 -10.29
CA LEU A 14 6.85 6.95 -9.27
C LEU A 14 8.24 7.38 -8.80
N GLU A 15 9.11 7.77 -9.74
CA GLU A 15 10.46 8.22 -9.50
C GLU A 15 10.51 9.49 -8.63
N GLU A 16 9.62 10.46 -8.90
CA GLU A 16 9.50 11.68 -8.09
C GLU A 16 9.05 11.37 -6.67
N ARG A 17 8.11 10.43 -6.49
CA ARG A 17 7.64 10.02 -5.16
C ARG A 17 8.72 9.28 -4.37
N GLU A 18 9.52 8.44 -5.02
CA GLU A 18 10.69 7.78 -4.41
C GLU A 18 11.75 8.80 -3.99
N ALA A 19 12.10 9.74 -4.88
CA ALA A 19 13.06 10.81 -4.57
C ALA A 19 12.60 11.66 -3.39
N TYR A 20 11.30 12.02 -3.36
CA TYR A 20 10.72 12.79 -2.25
C TYR A 20 10.77 12.02 -0.94
N PHE A 21 10.42 10.73 -0.94
CA PHE A 21 10.50 9.87 0.24
C PHE A 21 11.93 9.82 0.81
N HIS A 22 12.93 9.64 -0.04
CA HIS A 22 14.34 9.61 0.38
C HIS A 22 14.85 10.97 0.85
N ALA A 23 14.30 12.07 0.33
CA ALA A 23 14.66 13.43 0.75
C ALA A 23 13.98 13.83 2.07
N LEU A 24 12.83 13.25 2.41
CA LEU A 24 12.14 13.51 3.67
C LEU A 24 12.88 12.84 4.82
N LYS A 25 13.61 13.64 5.59
CA LYS A 25 14.14 13.18 6.88
C LYS A 25 12.97 12.97 7.84
N LYS A 26 13.03 11.93 8.65
CA LYS A 26 12.14 11.75 9.78
C LYS A 26 12.20 13.00 10.65
N GLN A 27 11.05 13.62 10.87
CA GLN A 27 10.93 14.87 11.63
C GLN A 27 10.31 14.58 12.98
N GLU A 28 10.93 15.10 14.05
CA GLU A 28 10.40 15.00 15.41
C GLU A 28 9.00 15.66 15.50
N GLY A 29 8.09 15.03 16.23
CA GLY A 29 6.73 15.54 16.39
C GLY A 29 5.83 15.40 15.15
N ALA A 30 6.27 14.66 14.12
CA ALA A 30 5.52 14.48 12.88
C ALA A 30 5.24 13.00 12.58
N VAL A 31 4.22 12.75 11.75
CA VAL A 31 3.88 11.43 11.21
C VAL A 31 4.18 11.40 9.72
N LEU A 32 5.08 10.53 9.29
CA LEU A 32 5.37 10.25 7.88
C LEU A 32 4.54 9.06 7.42
N LEU A 33 3.52 9.33 6.62
CA LEU A 33 2.67 8.32 6.00
C LEU A 33 3.25 7.95 4.62
N GLN A 34 3.56 6.68 4.45
CA GLN A 34 4.00 6.11 3.18
C GLN A 34 3.05 5.01 2.74
N THR A 35 2.54 5.12 1.53
CA THR A 35 1.73 4.09 0.86
C THR A 35 2.23 3.91 -0.58
N CYS A 36 1.70 2.93 -1.31
CA CYS A 36 2.01 2.78 -2.74
C CYS A 36 1.59 4.02 -3.58
N ASN A 37 0.61 4.80 -3.09
CA ASN A 37 0.00 5.88 -3.85
C ASN A 37 0.47 7.27 -3.45
N ARG A 38 1.07 7.44 -2.25
CA ARG A 38 1.41 8.74 -1.69
C ARG A 38 2.53 8.68 -0.65
N VAL A 39 3.19 9.83 -0.49
CA VAL A 39 4.06 10.12 0.64
C VAL A 39 3.58 11.42 1.26
N GLU A 40 3.20 11.40 2.53
CA GLU A 40 2.62 12.53 3.25
C GLU A 40 3.31 12.71 4.60
N LEU A 41 3.61 13.96 4.95
CA LEU A 41 4.15 14.33 6.25
C LEU A 41 3.13 15.23 6.98
N TYR A 42 2.61 14.76 8.12
CA TYR A 42 1.74 15.51 9.01
C TYR A 42 2.53 16.06 10.19
N TYR A 43 2.44 17.38 10.42
CA TYR A 43 3.28 18.06 11.40
C TYR A 43 2.60 19.33 11.97
N GLY A 44 3.18 19.89 13.03
CA GLY A 44 2.69 21.13 13.67
C GLY A 44 1.96 20.86 14.97
N GLU A 45 1.48 21.92 15.62
CA GLU A 45 0.81 21.92 16.92
C GLU A 45 -0.41 22.86 16.91
N GLY A 46 -1.37 22.63 17.81
CA GLY A 46 -2.54 23.49 18.03
C GLY A 46 -3.69 23.13 17.11
N ASP A 47 -4.29 24.11 16.43
CA ASP A 47 -5.53 23.88 15.67
C ASP A 47 -5.35 22.86 14.55
N VAL A 48 -6.37 22.02 14.36
CA VAL A 48 -6.50 21.08 13.26
C VAL A 48 -7.49 21.69 12.25
N PRO A 49 -7.04 22.17 11.08
CA PRO A 49 -7.93 22.67 10.04
C PRO A 49 -8.82 21.55 9.47
N ASP A 50 -10.05 21.92 9.07
CA ASP A 50 -11.02 20.97 8.50
C ASP A 50 -10.52 20.30 7.24
N ASP A 51 -9.79 21.02 6.38
CA ASP A 51 -9.21 20.49 5.16
C ASP A 51 -8.12 19.43 5.44
N VAL A 52 -7.31 19.62 6.48
CA VAL A 52 -6.32 18.65 6.94
C VAL A 52 -7.00 17.38 7.48
N ALA A 53 -8.04 17.56 8.32
CA ALA A 53 -8.82 16.44 8.86
C ALA A 53 -9.53 15.67 7.74
N ARG A 54 -10.21 16.40 6.85
CA ARG A 54 -10.91 15.84 5.68
C ARG A 54 -9.96 15.02 4.82
N HIS A 55 -8.79 15.57 4.50
CA HIS A 55 -7.81 14.88 3.69
C HIS A 55 -7.37 13.56 4.34
N LEU A 56 -6.94 13.57 5.62
CA LEU A 56 -6.51 12.35 6.31
C LEU A 56 -7.66 11.33 6.45
N PHE A 57 -8.89 11.78 6.71
CA PHE A 57 -10.06 10.91 6.82
C PHE A 57 -10.38 10.24 5.49
N ARG A 58 -10.36 10.99 4.38
CA ARG A 58 -10.52 10.48 3.01
C ARG A 58 -9.42 9.46 2.67
N VAL A 59 -8.16 9.78 3.00
CA VAL A 59 -7.03 8.86 2.84
C VAL A 59 -7.28 7.56 3.62
N THR A 60 -7.64 7.67 4.91
CA THR A 60 -7.83 6.50 5.77
C THR A 60 -9.04 5.65 5.37
N ALA A 61 -10.10 6.29 4.86
CA ALA A 61 -11.27 5.64 4.30
C ALA A 61 -11.00 5.00 2.91
N GLY A 62 -9.85 5.30 2.29
CA GLY A 62 -9.49 4.80 0.97
C GLY A 62 -10.12 5.56 -0.20
N LEU A 63 -10.71 6.75 0.04
CA LEU A 63 -11.31 7.58 -1.01
C LEU A 63 -10.25 8.25 -1.91
N GLU A 64 -9.06 8.45 -1.37
CA GLU A 64 -7.91 9.02 -2.09
C GLU A 64 -7.00 7.93 -2.70
N SER A 65 -7.35 6.66 -2.57
CA SER A 65 -6.60 5.57 -3.19
C SER A 65 -6.96 5.44 -4.67
N ALA A 66 -6.05 4.90 -5.47
CA ALA A 66 -6.35 4.56 -6.87
C ALA A 66 -7.53 3.58 -6.95
N LEU A 67 -7.65 2.74 -5.93
CA LEU A 67 -8.76 1.86 -5.64
C LEU A 67 -9.63 2.50 -4.57
N ILE A 68 -10.71 3.13 -4.98
CA ILE A 68 -11.68 3.66 -4.01
C ILE A 68 -12.12 2.54 -3.07
N GLY A 69 -12.00 2.78 -1.76
CA GLY A 69 -12.33 1.82 -0.72
C GLY A 69 -11.25 0.76 -0.46
N GLU A 70 -10.01 0.99 -0.87
CA GLU A 70 -8.90 0.09 -0.56
C GLU A 70 -8.72 -0.08 0.95
N ARG A 71 -8.77 -1.35 1.39
CA ARG A 71 -8.67 -1.67 2.83
C ARG A 71 -7.27 -1.53 3.40
N ALA A 72 -6.23 -1.68 2.57
CA ALA A 72 -4.85 -1.70 3.02
C ALA A 72 -4.38 -0.36 3.58
N VAL A 73 -4.88 0.77 3.04
CA VAL A 73 -4.45 2.11 3.40
C VAL A 73 -4.67 2.44 4.88
N GLN A 74 -5.77 1.96 5.50
CA GLN A 74 -5.97 2.19 6.93
C GLN A 74 -4.92 1.48 7.79
N GLY A 75 -4.50 0.27 7.40
CA GLY A 75 -3.40 -0.42 8.06
C GLY A 75 -2.12 0.39 7.97
N GLN A 76 -1.80 0.91 6.79
CA GLN A 76 -0.63 1.76 6.56
C GLN A 76 -0.66 3.06 7.38
N VAL A 77 -1.82 3.73 7.47
CA VAL A 77 -2.00 4.90 8.35
C VAL A 77 -1.76 4.54 9.81
N LYS A 78 -2.31 3.42 10.27
CA LYS A 78 -2.11 2.92 11.64
C LYS A 78 -0.64 2.64 11.91
N ASP A 79 0.03 1.92 11.03
CA ASP A 79 1.44 1.52 11.19
C ASP A 79 2.36 2.75 11.21
N SER A 80 2.14 3.72 10.31
CA SER A 80 2.88 4.98 10.27
C SER A 80 2.69 5.80 11.55
N TYR A 81 1.47 5.89 12.06
CA TYR A 81 1.17 6.58 13.31
C TYR A 81 1.82 5.88 14.52
N GLN A 82 1.73 4.55 14.61
CA GLN A 82 2.36 3.79 15.68
C GLN A 82 3.89 3.86 15.64
N GLU A 83 4.48 3.89 14.46
CA GLU A 83 5.92 4.06 14.30
C GLU A 83 6.37 5.44 14.78
N ALA A 84 5.65 6.50 14.41
CA ALA A 84 5.93 7.85 14.89
C ALA A 84 5.80 7.96 16.42
N GLN A 85 4.78 7.31 17.04
CA GLN A 85 4.61 7.26 18.49
C GLN A 85 5.78 6.57 19.22
N ARG A 86 6.38 5.54 18.60
CA ARG A 86 7.54 4.85 19.19
C ARG A 86 8.82 5.68 19.13
N GLN A 87 8.94 6.51 18.10
CA GLN A 87 10.17 7.26 17.83
C GLN A 87 10.18 8.67 18.43
N TYR A 88 9.00 9.31 18.56
CA TYR A 88 8.88 10.73 18.89
C TYR A 88 7.74 10.98 19.87
N HIS A 89 7.87 12.09 20.61
CA HIS A 89 6.73 12.67 21.30
C HIS A 89 5.88 13.44 20.29
N LEU A 90 4.65 12.98 20.06
CA LEU A 90 3.72 13.62 19.15
C LEU A 90 2.83 14.63 19.87
N PRO A 91 2.50 15.78 19.24
CA PRO A 91 1.50 16.70 19.74
C PRO A 91 0.14 16.03 19.95
N ALA A 92 -0.58 16.48 20.99
CA ALA A 92 -1.87 15.89 21.34
C ALA A 92 -2.93 16.02 20.23
N GLU A 93 -2.82 17.05 19.42
CA GLU A 93 -3.70 17.28 18.26
C GLU A 93 -3.43 16.27 17.13
N ILE A 94 -2.16 15.92 16.90
CA ILE A 94 -1.78 14.82 15.98
C ILE A 94 -2.31 13.50 16.48
N HIS A 95 -2.18 13.21 17.78
CA HIS A 95 -2.78 12.02 18.38
C HIS A 95 -4.28 11.95 18.15
N LYS A 96 -5.00 13.07 18.41
CA LYS A 96 -6.45 13.11 18.24
C LYS A 96 -6.84 12.96 16.75
N LEU A 97 -6.17 13.67 15.85
CA LEU A 97 -6.41 13.61 14.43
C LEU A 97 -6.26 12.17 13.87
N PHE A 98 -5.15 11.50 14.18
CA PHE A 98 -4.91 10.14 13.69
C PHE A 98 -5.83 9.10 14.34
N THR A 99 -6.16 9.25 15.63
CA THR A 99 -7.13 8.36 16.29
C THR A 99 -8.52 8.47 15.68
N CYS A 100 -8.99 9.69 15.44
CA CYS A 100 -10.25 9.93 14.74
C CYS A 100 -10.19 9.38 13.31
N ALA A 101 -9.11 9.61 12.56
CA ALA A 101 -8.97 9.08 11.20
C ALA A 101 -9.14 7.55 11.15
N LEU A 102 -8.56 6.82 12.12
CA LEU A 102 -8.71 5.38 12.21
C LEU A 102 -10.14 4.94 12.55
N GLN A 103 -10.86 5.71 13.39
CA GLN A 103 -12.28 5.49 13.68
C GLN A 103 -13.14 5.73 12.45
N VAL A 104 -12.94 6.84 11.75
CA VAL A 104 -13.62 7.19 10.49
C VAL A 104 -13.44 6.09 9.45
N GLY A 105 -12.20 5.65 9.21
CA GLY A 105 -11.94 4.57 8.26
C GLY A 105 -12.64 3.26 8.62
N LYS A 106 -12.81 2.95 9.91
CA LYS A 106 -13.60 1.80 10.37
C LYS A 106 -15.09 2.03 10.13
N ARG A 107 -15.62 3.21 10.51
CA ARG A 107 -17.03 3.56 10.37
C ARG A 107 -17.47 3.54 8.92
N VAL A 108 -16.73 4.18 8.01
CA VAL A 108 -17.00 4.18 6.56
C VAL A 108 -17.10 2.74 6.03
N ARG A 109 -16.18 1.85 6.38
CA ARG A 109 -16.22 0.45 5.91
C ARG A 109 -17.35 -0.38 6.50
N THR A 110 -17.87 -0.01 7.67
CA THR A 110 -18.95 -0.74 8.34
C THR A 110 -20.31 -0.27 7.86
N GLU A 111 -20.45 1.02 7.57
CA GLU A 111 -21.74 1.66 7.24
C GLU A 111 -21.94 1.83 5.73
N THR A 112 -20.91 1.58 4.90
CA THR A 112 -21.02 1.63 3.43
C THR A 112 -20.50 0.36 2.77
N GLU A 113 -20.90 0.13 1.53
CA GLU A 113 -20.40 -0.97 0.72
C GLU A 113 -19.12 -0.61 -0.07
N ILE A 114 -18.50 0.53 0.22
CA ILE A 114 -17.35 1.07 -0.54
C ILE A 114 -16.14 0.12 -0.58
N SER A 115 -16.02 -0.74 0.42
CA SER A 115 -14.96 -1.77 0.51
C SER A 115 -15.40 -3.13 0.00
N GLN A 116 -16.67 -3.31 -0.37
CA GLN A 116 -17.21 -4.57 -0.88
C GLN A 116 -16.96 -4.66 -2.39
N GLY A 117 -16.31 -5.76 -2.80
CA GLY A 117 -15.92 -5.95 -4.20
C GLY A 117 -14.96 -4.84 -4.70
N ALA A 118 -14.19 -4.17 -3.81
CA ALA A 118 -13.07 -3.38 -4.24
C ALA A 118 -12.08 -4.30 -4.94
N VAL A 119 -11.74 -3.99 -6.17
CA VAL A 119 -10.71 -4.72 -6.90
C VAL A 119 -9.39 -4.43 -6.16
N SER A 120 -8.81 -5.43 -5.55
CA SER A 120 -7.55 -5.29 -4.83
C SER A 120 -6.38 -5.32 -5.81
N HIS A 121 -5.24 -4.75 -5.43
CA HIS A 121 -3.98 -4.90 -6.20
C HIS A 121 -3.66 -6.37 -6.48
N SER A 122 -3.99 -7.27 -5.55
CA SER A 122 -3.84 -8.72 -5.73
C SER A 122 -4.67 -9.25 -6.90
N LEU A 123 -5.91 -8.85 -7.03
CA LEU A 123 -6.76 -9.29 -8.14
C LEU A 123 -6.30 -8.66 -9.47
N ALA A 124 -5.90 -7.38 -9.45
CA ALA A 124 -5.38 -6.72 -10.65
C ALA A 124 -4.08 -7.36 -11.14
N ALA A 125 -3.21 -7.82 -10.24
CA ALA A 125 -2.03 -8.58 -10.63
C ALA A 125 -2.40 -9.91 -11.32
N ILE A 126 -3.44 -10.61 -10.83
CA ILE A 126 -3.96 -11.82 -11.47
C ILE A 126 -4.55 -11.50 -12.85
N GLU A 127 -5.33 -10.42 -12.98
CA GLU A 127 -5.89 -9.99 -14.26
C GLU A 127 -4.81 -9.64 -15.29
N ILE A 128 -3.69 -9.03 -14.86
CA ILE A 128 -2.53 -8.78 -15.73
C ILE A 128 -1.95 -10.09 -16.24
N MET A 129 -1.76 -11.09 -15.37
CA MET A 129 -1.24 -12.40 -15.78
C MET A 129 -2.17 -13.09 -16.80
N GLU A 130 -3.48 -13.03 -16.58
CA GLU A 130 -4.48 -13.59 -17.51
C GLU A 130 -4.44 -12.87 -18.87
N GLN A 131 -4.32 -11.54 -18.88
CA GLN A 131 -4.22 -10.76 -20.11
C GLN A 131 -2.95 -11.07 -20.91
N GLU A 132 -1.85 -11.35 -20.22
CA GLU A 132 -0.61 -11.79 -20.83
C GLU A 132 -0.68 -13.23 -21.36
N GLN A 133 -1.85 -13.87 -21.25
CA GLN A 133 -2.11 -15.23 -21.72
C GLN A 133 -1.14 -16.27 -21.14
N VAL A 134 -0.68 -16.02 -19.90
CA VAL A 134 0.24 -16.94 -19.22
C VAL A 134 -0.57 -18.11 -18.69
N ASP A 135 -0.12 -19.33 -18.95
CA ASP A 135 -0.71 -20.53 -18.38
C ASP A 135 -0.25 -20.69 -16.91
N LEU A 136 -1.12 -20.26 -15.99
CA LEU A 136 -0.84 -20.33 -14.56
C LEU A 136 -0.67 -21.76 -14.03
N SER A 137 -1.20 -22.77 -14.73
CA SER A 137 -1.11 -24.16 -14.29
C SER A 137 0.27 -24.79 -14.52
N SER A 138 1.00 -24.32 -15.52
CA SER A 138 2.33 -24.80 -15.90
C SER A 138 3.46 -23.81 -15.57
N SER A 139 3.16 -22.53 -15.35
CA SER A 139 4.16 -21.51 -15.07
C SER A 139 4.75 -21.61 -13.66
N ARG A 140 6.05 -21.36 -13.55
CA ARG A 140 6.75 -21.23 -12.26
C ARG A 140 6.63 -19.80 -11.75
N ILE A 141 5.88 -19.63 -10.68
CA ILE A 141 5.53 -18.32 -10.10
C ILE A 141 6.35 -18.13 -8.83
N THR A 142 7.19 -17.10 -8.81
CA THR A 142 7.93 -16.72 -7.59
C THR A 142 7.36 -15.43 -7.02
N ILE A 143 7.03 -15.45 -5.73
CA ILE A 143 6.53 -14.29 -4.99
C ILE A 143 7.58 -13.85 -3.98
N ILE A 144 7.99 -12.59 -4.03
CA ILE A 144 8.92 -11.99 -3.07
C ILE A 144 8.13 -11.14 -2.07
N GLY A 145 8.31 -11.44 -0.79
CA GLY A 145 7.67 -10.73 0.31
C GLY A 145 6.56 -11.53 0.98
N VAL A 146 6.38 -11.28 2.28
CA VAL A 146 5.36 -11.92 3.12
C VAL A 146 4.55 -10.84 3.81
N ASN A 147 3.34 -10.64 3.32
CA ASN A 147 2.36 -9.68 3.85
C ASN A 147 0.94 -10.10 3.43
N LYS A 148 -0.04 -9.27 3.79
CA LYS A 148 -1.45 -9.55 3.43
C LYS A 148 -1.67 -9.60 1.92
N LEU A 149 -1.04 -8.71 1.16
CA LEU A 149 -1.18 -8.65 -0.30
C LEU A 149 -0.70 -9.94 -0.96
N THR A 150 0.49 -10.43 -0.59
CA THR A 150 1.04 -11.69 -1.10
C THR A 150 0.20 -12.90 -0.66
N SER A 151 -0.34 -12.89 0.57
CA SER A 151 -1.26 -13.94 1.03
C SER A 151 -2.55 -13.98 0.20
N ASP A 152 -3.10 -12.83 -0.18
CA ASP A 152 -4.29 -12.76 -1.02
C ASP A 152 -3.97 -13.21 -2.46
N ILE A 153 -2.82 -12.83 -3.02
CA ILE A 153 -2.35 -13.31 -4.33
C ILE A 153 -2.21 -14.84 -4.33
N LEU A 154 -1.61 -15.43 -3.30
CA LEU A 154 -1.46 -16.88 -3.16
C LEU A 154 -2.81 -17.60 -3.19
N LYS A 155 -3.83 -17.07 -2.50
CA LYS A 155 -5.19 -17.64 -2.52
C LYS A 155 -5.79 -17.58 -3.93
N PHE A 156 -5.65 -16.45 -4.63
CA PHE A 156 -6.15 -16.31 -5.99
C PHE A 156 -5.44 -17.25 -6.95
N LEU A 157 -4.12 -17.34 -6.90
CA LEU A 157 -3.33 -18.25 -7.73
C LEU A 157 -3.76 -19.71 -7.52
N LYS A 158 -3.96 -20.13 -6.27
CA LYS A 158 -4.45 -21.47 -5.94
C LYS A 158 -5.84 -21.72 -6.54
N ASN A 159 -6.76 -20.75 -6.43
CA ASN A 159 -8.10 -20.86 -7.00
C ASN A 159 -8.10 -20.91 -8.53
N LYS A 160 -7.07 -20.36 -9.18
CA LYS A 160 -6.85 -20.40 -10.64
C LYS A 160 -6.05 -21.63 -11.10
N GLY A 161 -5.73 -22.54 -10.20
CA GLY A 161 -5.07 -23.81 -10.51
C GLY A 161 -3.54 -23.73 -10.65
N ALA A 162 -2.90 -22.67 -10.18
CA ALA A 162 -1.43 -22.57 -10.14
C ALA A 162 -0.83 -23.67 -9.25
N GLN A 163 0.10 -24.45 -9.79
CA GLN A 163 0.72 -25.59 -9.12
C GLN A 163 2.16 -25.32 -8.68
N LEU A 164 2.90 -24.53 -9.45
CA LEU A 164 4.32 -24.28 -9.24
C LEU A 164 4.54 -22.89 -8.64
N VAL A 165 4.17 -22.71 -7.38
CA VAL A 165 4.32 -21.45 -6.67
C VAL A 165 5.44 -21.56 -5.65
N PHE A 166 6.29 -20.53 -5.59
CA PHE A 166 7.45 -20.44 -4.71
C PHE A 166 7.39 -19.09 -3.97
N LEU A 167 7.90 -19.07 -2.73
CA LEU A 167 7.97 -17.87 -1.92
C LEU A 167 9.43 -17.54 -1.60
N ALA A 168 9.81 -16.28 -1.78
CA ALA A 168 11.11 -15.78 -1.37
C ALA A 168 10.95 -14.62 -0.39
N ASN A 169 11.72 -14.63 0.71
CA ASN A 169 11.67 -13.57 1.69
C ASN A 169 12.99 -13.46 2.46
N ARG A 170 13.30 -12.26 2.97
CA ARG A 170 14.46 -12.04 3.84
C ARG A 170 14.34 -12.83 5.15
N SER A 171 13.14 -12.86 5.75
CA SER A 171 12.86 -13.65 6.96
C SER A 171 12.33 -15.02 6.58
N GLN A 172 13.15 -16.06 6.72
CA GLN A 172 12.78 -17.45 6.45
C GLN A 172 11.63 -17.93 7.37
N ILE A 173 11.64 -17.53 8.64
CA ILE A 173 10.58 -17.88 9.59
C ILE A 173 9.21 -17.41 9.07
N LYS A 174 9.09 -16.16 8.66
CA LYS A 174 7.84 -15.63 8.13
C LYS A 174 7.44 -16.30 6.81
N ALA A 175 8.40 -16.63 5.97
CA ALA A 175 8.15 -17.32 4.72
C ALA A 175 7.59 -18.73 4.96
N HIS A 176 8.20 -19.51 5.83
CA HIS A 176 7.73 -20.85 6.18
C HIS A 176 6.35 -20.83 6.86
N GLN A 177 6.10 -19.87 7.77
CA GLN A 177 4.76 -19.72 8.40
C GLN A 177 3.62 -19.54 7.37
N LEU A 178 3.91 -18.87 6.25
CA LEU A 178 2.92 -18.69 5.18
C LEU A 178 2.92 -19.87 4.19
N ALA A 179 4.07 -20.41 3.86
CA ALA A 179 4.27 -21.40 2.80
C ALA A 179 3.89 -22.82 3.21
N ASP A 180 4.30 -23.26 4.42
CA ASP A 180 4.16 -24.64 4.86
C ASP A 180 2.71 -25.14 4.89
N PRO A 181 1.72 -24.35 5.40
CA PRO A 181 0.32 -24.76 5.36
C PRO A 181 -0.26 -24.91 3.94
N LEU A 182 0.41 -24.30 2.94
CA LEU A 182 -0.01 -24.32 1.55
C LEU A 182 0.77 -25.31 0.69
N GLY A 183 1.79 -25.96 1.25
CA GLY A 183 2.70 -26.87 0.53
C GLY A 183 3.61 -26.14 -0.48
N ILE A 184 3.94 -24.87 -0.21
CA ILE A 184 4.75 -24.02 -1.08
C ILE A 184 6.21 -24.09 -0.67
N SER A 185 7.11 -24.22 -1.64
CA SER A 185 8.55 -24.19 -1.40
C SER A 185 9.05 -22.75 -1.16
N VAL A 186 10.03 -22.61 -0.27
CA VAL A 186 10.61 -21.33 0.12
C VAL A 186 12.05 -21.23 -0.37
N TYR A 187 12.38 -20.10 -1.01
CA TYR A 187 13.73 -19.72 -1.38
C TYR A 187 14.31 -18.67 -0.41
N GLU A 188 15.62 -18.68 -0.24
CA GLU A 188 16.29 -17.54 0.37
C GLU A 188 16.46 -16.40 -0.64
N LEU A 189 16.19 -15.17 -0.22
CA LEU A 189 16.28 -14.01 -1.12
C LEU A 189 17.70 -13.78 -1.67
N ARG A 190 18.75 -14.20 -0.93
CA ARG A 190 20.14 -14.14 -1.39
C ARG A 190 20.41 -15.01 -2.62
N ASP A 191 19.63 -16.08 -2.81
CA ASP A 191 19.78 -17.03 -3.91
C ASP A 191 18.97 -16.63 -5.16
N LYS A 192 18.71 -15.31 -5.29
CA LYS A 192 17.84 -14.75 -6.33
C LYS A 192 18.23 -15.15 -7.76
N LYS A 193 19.51 -15.23 -8.10
CA LYS A 193 19.95 -15.67 -9.43
C LYS A 193 19.54 -17.11 -9.74
N GLN A 194 19.54 -17.97 -8.72
CA GLN A 194 19.16 -19.37 -8.88
C GLN A 194 17.66 -19.51 -9.13
N PHE A 195 16.80 -18.91 -8.28
CA PHE A 195 15.37 -19.08 -8.48
C PHE A 195 14.84 -18.29 -9.69
N LEU A 196 15.44 -17.14 -10.03
CA LEU A 196 15.06 -16.38 -11.23
C LEU A 196 15.36 -17.14 -12.55
N ALA A 197 16.37 -18.02 -12.54
CA ALA A 197 16.67 -18.86 -13.71
C ALA A 197 15.49 -19.73 -14.12
N ASP A 198 14.69 -20.15 -13.17
CA ASP A 198 13.53 -21.02 -13.39
C ASP A 198 12.18 -20.27 -13.38
N THR A 199 12.14 -19.02 -12.92
CA THR A 199 10.91 -18.26 -12.76
C THR A 199 10.36 -17.76 -14.10
N ASP A 200 9.07 -17.99 -14.36
CA ASP A 200 8.33 -17.48 -15.51
C ASP A 200 7.55 -16.21 -15.14
N ILE A 201 7.03 -16.17 -13.91
CA ILE A 201 6.30 -15.03 -13.36
C ILE A 201 6.93 -14.64 -12.02
N LEU A 202 7.38 -13.39 -11.92
CA LEU A 202 7.90 -12.80 -10.69
C LEU A 202 6.92 -11.77 -10.14
N ILE A 203 6.49 -11.93 -8.90
CA ILE A 203 5.67 -10.94 -8.19
C ILE A 203 6.46 -10.46 -6.99
N SER A 204 6.70 -9.16 -6.87
CA SER A 204 7.37 -8.58 -5.70
C SER A 204 6.46 -7.60 -4.98
N ALA A 205 6.42 -7.73 -3.65
CA ALA A 205 5.59 -6.89 -2.78
C ALA A 205 6.22 -6.82 -1.39
N THR A 206 7.35 -6.14 -1.26
CA THR A 206 8.01 -5.96 0.04
C THR A 206 7.93 -4.51 0.54
N SER A 207 8.46 -4.25 1.70
CA SER A 207 8.69 -2.92 2.26
C SER A 207 10.19 -2.59 2.31
N ALA A 208 10.97 -3.14 1.38
CA ALA A 208 12.40 -2.84 1.31
C ALA A 208 12.61 -1.37 0.89
N PRO A 209 13.59 -0.67 1.48
CA PRO A 209 13.84 0.73 1.15
C PRO A 209 14.64 0.92 -0.16
N HIS A 210 14.98 -0.16 -0.84
CA HIS A 210 15.78 -0.18 -2.08
C HIS A 210 15.39 -1.36 -2.95
N ALA A 211 15.70 -1.28 -4.24
CA ALA A 211 15.44 -2.37 -5.16
C ALA A 211 16.18 -3.67 -4.74
N LEU A 212 15.49 -4.78 -4.87
CA LEU A 212 15.98 -6.12 -4.53
C LEU A 212 16.46 -6.87 -5.77
N ILE A 213 15.81 -6.62 -6.92
CA ILE A 213 16.07 -7.28 -8.20
C ILE A 213 16.62 -6.25 -9.19
N HIS A 214 17.77 -6.54 -9.75
CA HIS A 214 18.47 -5.72 -10.72
C HIS A 214 18.60 -6.44 -12.09
N ALA A 215 18.91 -5.69 -13.16
CA ALA A 215 19.00 -6.25 -14.50
C ALA A 215 20.03 -7.40 -14.61
N GLU A 216 21.09 -7.35 -13.83
CA GLU A 216 22.16 -8.39 -13.75
C GLU A 216 21.71 -9.70 -13.05
N ASP A 217 20.56 -9.68 -12.39
CA ASP A 217 19.98 -10.86 -11.76
C ASP A 217 19.12 -11.67 -12.73
N ILE A 218 18.69 -11.05 -13.85
CA ILE A 218 17.75 -11.65 -14.80
C ILE A 218 18.52 -12.50 -15.82
N PRO A 219 18.16 -13.77 -15.99
CA PRO A 219 18.79 -14.63 -16.98
C PRO A 219 18.45 -14.16 -18.41
N ALA A 220 19.45 -14.19 -19.28
CA ALA A 220 19.25 -13.83 -20.69
C ALA A 220 18.39 -14.87 -21.42
N GLY A 221 17.55 -14.41 -22.34
CA GLY A 221 16.83 -15.24 -23.31
C GLY A 221 15.58 -15.97 -22.80
N LYS A 222 15.37 -16.08 -21.49
CA LYS A 222 14.14 -16.66 -20.93
C LYS A 222 13.07 -15.56 -20.75
N PRO A 223 11.85 -15.72 -21.29
CA PRO A 223 10.76 -14.78 -21.04
C PRO A 223 10.45 -14.69 -19.55
N LEU A 224 10.26 -13.48 -19.03
CA LEU A 224 9.87 -13.20 -17.66
C LEU A 224 8.75 -12.16 -17.65
N LEU A 225 7.63 -12.50 -17.01
CA LEU A 225 6.62 -11.55 -16.61
C LEU A 225 6.92 -11.11 -15.16
N ALA A 226 7.23 -9.84 -14.95
CA ALA A 226 7.52 -9.28 -13.65
C ALA A 226 6.44 -8.28 -13.24
N ILE A 227 5.94 -8.39 -12.00
CA ILE A 227 4.92 -7.50 -11.42
C ILE A 227 5.45 -6.97 -10.09
N ASP A 228 5.77 -5.69 -10.05
CA ASP A 228 6.28 -4.99 -8.86
C ASP A 228 5.13 -4.22 -8.19
N LEU A 229 4.70 -4.70 -7.04
CA LEU A 229 3.64 -4.12 -6.22
C LEU A 229 4.19 -3.31 -5.04
N ALA A 230 5.50 -3.14 -4.96
CA ALA A 230 6.17 -2.48 -3.85
C ALA A 230 6.29 -0.96 -4.07
N PHE A 231 6.36 -0.25 -2.95
CA PHE A 231 6.82 1.13 -2.90
C PHE A 231 7.66 1.37 -1.62
N PRO A 232 8.94 1.84 -1.75
CA PRO A 232 9.69 2.00 -3.01
C PRO A 232 9.74 0.70 -3.81
N ARG A 233 10.10 0.78 -5.11
CA ARG A 233 10.12 -0.38 -5.99
C ARG A 233 11.09 -1.47 -5.51
N ASP A 234 10.67 -2.71 -5.63
CA ASP A 234 11.53 -3.87 -5.39
C ASP A 234 12.35 -4.27 -6.62
N ILE A 235 11.86 -3.94 -7.83
CA ILE A 235 12.47 -4.29 -9.11
C ILE A 235 12.98 -3.02 -9.79
N ASP A 236 14.29 -2.98 -10.06
CA ASP A 236 14.91 -1.84 -10.75
C ASP A 236 14.25 -1.60 -12.13
N ALA A 237 14.03 -0.33 -12.48
CA ALA A 237 13.42 0.05 -13.75
C ALA A 237 14.19 -0.47 -14.98
N LEU A 238 15.50 -0.62 -14.87
CA LEU A 238 16.34 -1.17 -15.93
C LEU A 238 15.97 -2.62 -16.28
N VAL A 239 15.36 -3.36 -15.37
CA VAL A 239 14.84 -4.72 -15.66
C VAL A 239 13.80 -4.68 -16.77
N GLY A 240 12.94 -3.65 -16.80
CA GLY A 240 11.94 -3.46 -17.84
C GLY A 240 12.49 -3.09 -19.22
N THR A 241 13.78 -2.77 -19.34
CA THR A 241 14.45 -2.50 -20.62
C THR A 241 15.01 -3.77 -21.28
N LEU A 242 15.02 -4.89 -20.57
CA LEU A 242 15.52 -6.16 -21.10
C LEU A 242 14.52 -6.75 -22.12
N PRO A 243 14.99 -7.24 -23.28
CA PRO A 243 14.11 -7.66 -24.38
C PRO A 243 13.24 -8.88 -24.06
N ASN A 244 13.63 -9.66 -23.05
CA ASN A 244 12.91 -10.87 -22.61
C ASN A 244 12.05 -10.62 -21.38
N VAL A 245 11.93 -9.37 -20.88
CA VAL A 245 11.19 -9.04 -19.67
C VAL A 245 10.01 -8.14 -20.00
N LYS A 246 8.85 -8.48 -19.44
CA LYS A 246 7.69 -7.60 -19.38
C LYS A 246 7.48 -7.19 -17.93
N LEU A 247 7.75 -5.93 -17.61
CA LEU A 247 7.67 -5.40 -16.25
C LEU A 247 6.42 -4.52 -16.10
N TYR A 248 5.56 -4.90 -15.18
CA TYR A 248 4.46 -4.08 -14.67
C TYR A 248 4.81 -3.57 -13.27
N ASN A 249 4.69 -2.29 -13.05
CA ASN A 249 4.88 -1.67 -11.74
C ASN A 249 3.54 -1.37 -11.07
N ILE A 250 3.57 -0.84 -9.86
CA ILE A 250 2.36 -0.51 -9.10
C ILE A 250 1.40 0.43 -9.85
N ARG A 251 1.91 1.37 -10.68
CA ARG A 251 1.06 2.28 -11.47
C ARG A 251 0.28 1.55 -12.55
N ASP A 252 0.90 0.56 -13.20
CA ASP A 252 0.26 -0.24 -14.25
C ASP A 252 -0.87 -1.08 -13.64
N VAL A 253 -0.62 -1.64 -12.46
CA VAL A 253 -1.62 -2.38 -11.68
C VAL A 253 -2.78 -1.46 -11.27
N GLU A 254 -2.50 -0.25 -10.79
CA GLU A 254 -3.50 0.75 -10.44
C GLU A 254 -4.33 1.22 -11.64
N GLN A 255 -3.68 1.40 -12.80
CA GLN A 255 -4.38 1.77 -14.04
C GLN A 255 -5.39 0.70 -14.44
N ARG A 256 -5.02 -0.57 -14.36
CA ARG A 256 -5.92 -1.71 -14.59
C ARG A 256 -7.15 -1.65 -13.72
N VAL A 257 -6.93 -1.36 -12.46
CA VAL A 257 -8.01 -1.28 -11.47
C VAL A 257 -8.96 -0.12 -11.78
N ARG A 258 -8.44 1.06 -12.15
CA ARG A 258 -9.30 2.23 -12.51
C ARG A 258 -10.27 1.90 -13.63
N GLN A 259 -9.89 1.06 -14.58
CA GLN A 259 -10.76 0.62 -15.67
C GLN A 259 -11.99 -0.17 -15.17
N ASN A 260 -11.90 -0.79 -14.01
CA ASN A 260 -12.98 -1.62 -13.45
C ASN A 260 -13.94 -0.85 -12.51
N ILE A 261 -13.69 0.43 -12.19
CA ILE A 261 -14.36 1.15 -11.09
C ILE A 261 -15.62 1.93 -11.47
N SER A 262 -16.17 1.85 -12.64
CA SER A 262 -17.26 2.76 -13.07
C SER A 262 -18.61 2.67 -12.30
N VAL A 263 -18.74 1.85 -11.27
CA VAL A 263 -20.06 1.52 -10.66
C VAL A 263 -20.30 2.06 -9.23
N ARG A 264 -19.35 2.79 -8.60
CA ARG A 264 -19.44 3.05 -7.14
C ARG A 264 -19.64 4.51 -6.69
N GLN A 265 -20.11 5.39 -7.54
CA GLN A 265 -20.29 6.81 -7.17
C GLN A 265 -21.30 7.02 -6.01
N SER A 266 -22.32 6.17 -5.87
CA SER A 266 -23.28 6.29 -4.77
C SER A 266 -22.67 6.04 -3.39
N GLU A 267 -21.75 5.07 -3.26
CA GLU A 267 -21.12 4.75 -1.99
C GLU A 267 -20.09 5.81 -1.57
N VAL A 268 -19.48 6.51 -2.52
CA VAL A 268 -18.61 7.66 -2.23
C VAL A 268 -19.40 8.77 -1.53
N VAL A 269 -20.61 9.07 -1.99
CA VAL A 269 -21.46 10.12 -1.39
C VAL A 269 -21.79 9.81 0.07
N ARG A 270 -22.10 8.54 0.38
CA ARG A 270 -22.36 8.11 1.76
C ARG A 270 -21.11 8.20 2.64
N ALA A 271 -19.95 7.79 2.09
CA ALA A 271 -18.69 7.89 2.81
C ALA A 271 -18.30 9.35 3.10
N GLU A 272 -18.52 10.26 2.16
CA GLU A 272 -18.29 11.70 2.36
C GLU A 272 -19.18 12.28 3.45
N ALA A 273 -20.47 11.89 3.51
CA ALA A 273 -21.36 12.33 4.56
C ALA A 273 -20.86 11.89 5.95
N ILE A 274 -20.41 10.65 6.10
CA ILE A 274 -19.80 10.16 7.35
C ILE A 274 -18.55 10.97 7.72
N ILE A 275 -17.70 11.29 6.74
CA ILE A 275 -16.48 12.09 6.96
C ILE A 275 -16.83 13.48 7.49
N GLU A 276 -17.83 14.17 6.92
CA GLU A 276 -18.24 15.49 7.37
C GLU A 276 -18.85 15.49 8.79
N GLU A 277 -19.60 14.45 9.14
CA GLU A 277 -20.08 14.24 10.52
C GLU A 277 -18.90 14.12 11.49
N GLU A 278 -17.92 13.30 11.17
CA GLU A 278 -16.74 13.04 12.02
C GLU A 278 -15.80 14.26 12.12
N ILE A 279 -15.71 15.10 11.08
CA ILE A 279 -15.00 16.38 11.16
C ILE A 279 -15.69 17.28 12.17
N THR A 280 -17.01 17.38 12.12
CA THR A 280 -17.80 18.18 13.07
C THR A 280 -17.57 17.70 14.50
N GLU A 281 -17.59 16.38 14.72
CA GLU A 281 -17.32 15.79 16.05
C GLU A 281 -15.88 16.06 16.53
N LEU A 282 -14.88 15.92 15.65
CA LEU A 282 -13.50 16.25 15.95
C LEU A 282 -13.34 17.70 16.42
N GLN A 283 -13.95 18.65 15.69
CA GLN A 283 -13.88 20.07 16.04
C GLN A 283 -14.55 20.37 17.39
N ASP A 284 -15.66 19.73 17.68
CA ASP A 284 -16.33 19.85 18.99
C ASP A 284 -15.48 19.34 20.13
N ILE A 285 -14.80 18.20 19.97
CA ILE A 285 -13.89 17.65 20.95
C ILE A 285 -12.70 18.59 21.20
N LEU A 286 -12.09 19.10 20.12
CA LEU A 286 -10.94 20.01 20.23
C LEU A 286 -11.34 21.34 20.90
N ARG A 287 -12.54 21.87 20.59
CA ARG A 287 -13.08 23.08 21.21
C ARG A 287 -13.31 22.91 22.72
N LYS A 288 -13.97 21.81 23.13
CA LYS A 288 -14.20 21.48 24.55
C LYS A 288 -12.88 21.35 25.31
N ARG A 289 -11.89 20.68 24.71
CA ARG A 289 -10.55 20.55 25.31
C ARG A 289 -9.88 21.90 25.52
N LYS A 290 -9.93 22.80 24.53
CA LYS A 290 -9.38 24.16 24.65
C LYS A 290 -10.07 24.97 25.75
N GLN A 291 -11.39 24.87 25.88
CA GLN A 291 -12.14 25.54 26.95
C GLN A 291 -11.71 25.02 28.31
N TYR A 292 -11.59 23.69 28.48
CA TYR A 292 -11.14 23.08 29.73
C TYR A 292 -9.72 23.55 30.14
N LEU A 293 -8.78 23.54 29.18
CA LEU A 293 -7.40 24.00 29.46
C LEU A 293 -7.33 25.48 29.82
N ARG A 294 -8.19 26.35 29.27
CA ARG A 294 -8.29 27.76 29.62
C ARG A 294 -8.90 28.01 31.02
N GLN A 295 -9.70 27.09 31.52
CA GLN A 295 -10.32 27.20 32.86
C GLN A 295 -9.42 26.60 33.95
N ALA A 296 -8.45 25.78 33.56
CA ALA A 296 -7.52 25.12 34.48
C ALA A 296 -6.23 25.95 34.76
N ILE A 297 -6.10 27.12 34.10
CA ILE A 297 -5.04 28.12 34.32
C ILE A 297 -5.64 29.33 35.08
#